data_c729fd864869b0aadb477cff5a9fac3d
#
_entry.id   c729fd864869b0aadb477cff5a9fac3d
#
_cell.length_a   1.000
_cell.length_b   1.000
_cell.length_c   1.000
_cell.angle_alpha   90.00
_cell.angle_beta   90.00
_cell.angle_gamma   90.00
#
_symmetry.space_group_name_H-M   'P 1'
#
loop_
_entity.id
_entity.type
_entity.pdbx_description
1 polymer ?
#
loop_
_entity_poly.entity_id
_entity_poly.type
_entity_poly.pdbx_seq_one_letter_code
_entity_poly.pdbx_strand_id
1 'polypeptide(L)'
;MLQCKVTDFLEDSRTAHEKVQVGERFLKICGIFALQTNHPYSEMKIQIINGPNLNMLGKREPEIYGSQSFETYLAALRKQIAGVQLDFYQSNIEGELIDKMQEVGFEYDGIVLNAGAYTHTSIALQDCIRSLACPVIEVHISNVYKREEFRHHSMLSCACIGVIAGFGLESYRLAIEYLTTGFPRPFQ
;
A
#
# COMPACT_ATOMS: atom_id res chain seq x y z
N MET A 1 30.54 1.34 -15.06
CA MET A 1 31.22 0.69 -16.18
C MET A 1 30.25 -0.29 -16.86
N LEU A 2 29.11 0.21 -17.36
CA LEU A 2 28.05 -0.57 -18.00
C LEU A 2 27.32 0.22 -19.10
N GLN A 3 28.09 1.10 -19.79
CA GLN A 3 27.53 1.99 -20.81
C GLN A 3 28.03 1.67 -22.24
N CYS A 4 28.64 0.51 -22.43
CA CYS A 4 29.30 0.17 -23.68
C CYS A 4 28.90 -1.21 -24.16
N LYS A 5 27.65 -1.46 -24.55
CA LYS A 5 27.24 -2.67 -25.30
C LYS A 5 25.90 -2.54 -26.07
N VAL A 6 25.34 -1.36 -26.20
CA VAL A 6 24.09 -1.18 -26.99
C VAL A 6 24.39 -0.73 -28.42
N THR A 7 25.56 -0.16 -28.68
CA THR A 7 25.96 0.33 -30.00
C THR A 7 26.47 -0.78 -30.95
N ASP A 8 27.01 -1.87 -30.43
CA ASP A 8 27.57 -2.94 -31.29
C ASP A 8 26.51 -3.91 -31.87
N PHE A 9 25.25 -3.75 -31.47
CA PHE A 9 24.14 -4.62 -31.95
C PHE A 9 23.47 -4.10 -33.24
N LEU A 10 23.87 -2.95 -33.74
CA LEU A 10 23.25 -2.30 -34.90
C LEU A 10 24.04 -2.45 -36.22
N GLU A 11 25.20 -3.10 -36.22
CA GLU A 11 26.04 -3.32 -37.41
C GLU A 11 25.92 -4.72 -38.05
N ASP A 12 24.98 -5.54 -37.56
CA ASP A 12 24.73 -6.84 -38.21
C ASP A 12 23.90 -6.66 -39.47
N SER A 13 24.29 -7.39 -40.52
CA SER A 13 23.85 -7.33 -41.95
C SER A 13 22.36 -7.67 -42.21
N ARG A 14 21.46 -7.34 -41.29
CA ARG A 14 20.02 -7.53 -41.48
C ARG A 14 19.40 -6.45 -42.30
N THR A 15 18.49 -6.86 -43.19
CA THR A 15 17.77 -5.94 -44.06
C THR A 15 16.93 -4.93 -43.26
N ALA A 16 16.65 -3.76 -43.87
CA ALA A 16 15.84 -2.71 -43.24
C ALA A 16 14.49 -3.24 -42.75
N HIS A 17 13.93 -4.25 -43.40
CA HIS A 17 12.67 -4.89 -43.05
C HIS A 17 12.75 -5.70 -41.74
N GLU A 18 13.87 -6.39 -41.48
CA GLU A 18 14.08 -7.14 -40.22
C GLU A 18 14.33 -6.21 -39.06
N LYS A 19 15.01 -5.08 -39.27
CA LYS A 19 15.23 -4.06 -38.22
C LYS A 19 13.91 -3.41 -37.78
N VAL A 20 12.99 -3.20 -38.73
CA VAL A 20 11.63 -2.69 -38.41
C VAL A 20 10.82 -3.71 -37.61
N GLN A 21 10.88 -5.01 -37.99
CA GLN A 21 10.16 -6.06 -37.25
C GLN A 21 10.69 -6.29 -35.84
N VAL A 22 12.01 -6.17 -35.60
CA VAL A 22 12.61 -6.27 -34.26
C VAL A 22 12.24 -5.05 -33.45
N GLY A 23 12.24 -3.85 -34.04
CA GLY A 23 11.78 -2.63 -33.37
C GLY A 23 10.31 -2.69 -32.98
N GLU A 24 9.42 -3.19 -33.87
CA GLU A 24 8.00 -3.38 -33.58
C GLU A 24 7.76 -4.47 -32.50
N ARG A 25 8.55 -5.54 -32.50
CA ARG A 25 8.51 -6.55 -31.44
C ARG A 25 8.96 -6.01 -30.09
N PHE A 26 10.01 -5.18 -30.07
CA PHE A 26 10.49 -4.52 -28.84
C PHE A 26 9.47 -3.50 -28.32
N LEU A 27 8.85 -2.71 -29.21
CA LEU A 27 7.77 -1.81 -28.89
C LEU A 27 6.51 -2.55 -28.42
N LYS A 28 6.21 -3.73 -28.96
CA LYS A 28 5.13 -4.59 -28.46
C LYS A 28 5.42 -5.18 -27.10
N ILE A 29 6.65 -5.58 -26.81
CA ILE A 29 7.05 -6.08 -25.49
C ILE A 29 7.03 -4.95 -24.44
N CYS A 30 7.52 -3.75 -24.78
CA CYS A 30 7.35 -2.55 -23.95
C CYS A 30 5.89 -2.10 -23.89
N GLY A 31 5.11 -2.25 -24.96
CA GLY A 31 3.68 -1.90 -25.01
C GLY A 31 2.79 -2.87 -24.22
N ILE A 32 3.18 -4.15 -24.06
CA ILE A 32 2.46 -5.11 -23.20
C ILE A 32 2.56 -4.69 -21.73
N PHE A 33 3.66 -4.05 -21.31
CA PHE A 33 3.74 -3.44 -19.98
C PHE A 33 2.91 -2.17 -19.82
N ALA A 34 2.58 -1.48 -20.93
CA ALA A 34 1.75 -0.27 -20.93
C ALA A 34 0.26 -0.55 -21.22
N LEU A 35 -0.12 -1.77 -21.66
CA LEU A 35 -1.48 -2.09 -22.12
C LEU A 35 -2.35 -2.84 -21.11
N GLN A 36 -1.91 -2.99 -19.86
CA GLN A 36 -2.77 -3.52 -18.79
C GLN A 36 -3.43 -2.45 -17.93
N THR A 37 -3.46 -1.19 -18.39
CA THR A 37 -4.15 -0.10 -17.69
C THR A 37 -5.47 0.33 -18.32
N ASN A 38 -6.10 -0.49 -19.17
CA ASN A 38 -7.45 -0.25 -19.66
C ASN A 38 -8.50 -1.02 -18.84
N HIS A 39 -8.47 -0.87 -17.51
CA HIS A 39 -9.71 -0.86 -16.76
C HIS A 39 -10.29 0.57 -16.89
N PRO A 40 -11.60 0.73 -17.24
CA PRO A 40 -12.26 2.00 -16.96
C PRO A 40 -12.10 2.21 -15.47
N TYR A 41 -11.34 3.23 -15.06
CA TYR A 41 -11.17 3.61 -13.66
C TYR A 41 -12.56 3.99 -13.10
N SER A 42 -13.32 3.04 -12.59
CA SER A 42 -14.14 3.34 -11.45
C SER A 42 -13.16 3.77 -10.37
N GLU A 43 -13.32 4.95 -9.83
CA GLU A 43 -12.40 5.48 -8.80
C GLU A 43 -12.14 4.39 -7.77
N MET A 44 -10.91 3.88 -7.73
CA MET A 44 -10.53 2.88 -6.75
C MET A 44 -10.71 3.47 -5.35
N LYS A 45 -11.40 2.76 -4.47
CA LYS A 45 -11.73 3.22 -3.12
C LYS A 45 -10.85 2.52 -2.10
N ILE A 46 -10.06 3.27 -1.38
CA ILE A 46 -9.21 2.74 -0.30
C ILE A 46 -9.58 3.42 1.01
N GLN A 47 -9.85 2.61 2.02
CA GLN A 47 -10.10 3.08 3.37
C GLN A 47 -8.82 3.02 4.20
N ILE A 48 -8.44 4.14 4.79
CA ILE A 48 -7.41 4.18 5.83
C ILE A 48 -8.11 4.12 7.18
N ILE A 49 -7.67 3.18 8.04
CA ILE A 49 -8.21 3.02 9.39
C ILE A 49 -7.07 3.12 10.39
N ASN A 50 -7.18 4.08 11.31
CA ASN A 50 -6.23 4.30 12.38
C ASN A 50 -6.82 3.95 13.74
N GLY A 51 -6.09 3.20 14.52
CA GLY A 51 -6.42 2.79 15.88
C GLY A 51 -6.03 3.81 16.96
N PRO A 52 -5.94 3.35 18.22
CA PRO A 52 -5.81 4.22 19.40
C PRO A 52 -4.55 5.07 19.36
N ASN A 53 -4.71 6.31 19.87
CA ASN A 53 -3.67 7.33 20.02
C ASN A 53 -3.11 7.91 18.72
N LEU A 54 -3.52 7.43 17.54
CA LEU A 54 -3.07 7.97 16.25
C LEU A 54 -3.68 9.33 15.93
N ASN A 55 -4.76 9.72 16.61
CA ASN A 55 -5.28 11.09 16.63
C ASN A 55 -4.33 12.10 17.29
N MET A 56 -3.32 11.63 18.02
CA MET A 56 -2.33 12.48 18.71
C MET A 56 -1.03 12.65 17.91
N LEU A 57 -0.97 12.18 16.67
CA LEU A 57 0.18 12.39 15.78
C LEU A 57 0.50 13.88 15.62
N GLY A 58 1.79 14.22 15.68
CA GLY A 58 2.27 15.60 15.67
C GLY A 58 2.20 16.31 17.03
N LYS A 59 1.46 15.77 18.02
CA LYS A 59 1.36 16.32 19.37
C LYS A 59 2.11 15.47 20.41
N ARG A 60 2.14 14.15 20.19
CA ARG A 60 2.76 13.17 21.08
C ARG A 60 4.01 12.57 20.43
N GLU A 61 5.10 12.48 21.18
CA GLU A 61 6.34 11.80 20.80
C GLU A 61 6.83 12.19 19.37
N PRO A 62 7.06 13.49 19.09
CA PRO A 62 7.45 13.94 17.75
C PRO A 62 8.77 13.33 17.26
N GLU A 63 9.62 12.88 18.18
CA GLU A 63 10.88 12.19 17.90
C GLU A 63 10.67 10.79 17.27
N ILE A 64 9.52 10.15 17.58
CA ILE A 64 9.18 8.80 17.08
C ILE A 64 8.24 8.89 15.85
N TYR A 65 7.26 9.79 15.91
CA TYR A 65 6.17 9.84 14.93
C TYR A 65 6.21 11.06 14.00
N GLY A 66 7.16 12.01 14.24
CA GLY A 66 7.24 13.27 13.52
C GLY A 66 6.30 14.36 14.07
N SER A 67 6.51 15.61 13.62
CA SER A 67 5.74 16.78 14.03
C SER A 67 4.49 17.04 13.18
N GLN A 68 4.29 16.28 12.10
CA GLN A 68 3.17 16.46 11.18
C GLN A 68 1.92 15.73 11.68
N SER A 69 0.77 16.40 11.65
CA SER A 69 -0.52 15.74 11.93
C SER A 69 -0.91 14.80 10.78
N PHE A 70 -1.69 13.77 11.12
CA PHE A 70 -2.16 12.83 10.10
C PHE A 70 -3.06 13.50 9.06
N GLU A 71 -3.88 14.46 9.45
CA GLU A 71 -4.77 15.20 8.54
C GLU A 71 -3.97 15.99 7.50
N THR A 72 -2.87 16.65 7.94
CA THR A 72 -1.97 17.38 7.02
C THR A 72 -1.30 16.43 6.04
N TYR A 73 -0.83 15.28 6.52
CA TYR A 73 -0.25 14.23 5.68
C TYR A 73 -1.28 13.69 4.67
N LEU A 74 -2.48 13.35 5.12
CA LEU A 74 -3.55 12.81 4.28
C LEU A 74 -3.95 13.80 3.16
N ALA A 75 -4.03 15.10 3.49
CA ALA A 75 -4.32 16.12 2.50
C ALA A 75 -3.25 16.22 1.40
N ALA A 76 -1.98 16.03 1.74
CA ALA A 76 -0.88 15.96 0.79
C ALA A 76 -0.92 14.66 -0.02
N LEU A 77 -1.19 13.53 0.63
CA LEU A 77 -1.28 12.21 0.02
C LEU A 77 -2.39 12.14 -1.04
N ARG A 78 -3.57 12.69 -0.76
CA ARG A 78 -4.69 12.78 -1.71
C ARG A 78 -4.35 13.55 -2.98
N LYS A 79 -3.44 14.52 -2.90
CA LYS A 79 -2.96 15.28 -4.07
C LYS A 79 -1.93 14.52 -4.90
N GLN A 80 -1.19 13.61 -4.26
CA GLN A 80 -0.13 12.84 -4.93
C GLN A 80 -0.69 11.62 -5.65
N ILE A 81 -1.76 11.01 -5.12
CA ILE A 81 -2.33 9.78 -5.66
C ILE A 81 -3.62 10.14 -6.43
N ALA A 82 -3.46 10.36 -7.74
CA ALA A 82 -4.59 10.66 -8.61
C ALA A 82 -5.42 9.41 -8.93
N GLY A 83 -6.75 9.56 -9.07
CA GLY A 83 -7.65 8.46 -9.49
C GLY A 83 -7.98 7.46 -8.38
N VAL A 84 -7.71 7.80 -7.11
CA VAL A 84 -8.04 6.97 -5.95
C VAL A 84 -8.82 7.80 -4.94
N GLN A 85 -9.99 7.32 -4.56
CA GLN A 85 -10.73 7.85 -3.42
C GLN A 85 -10.09 7.32 -2.14
N LEU A 86 -9.50 8.22 -1.34
CA LEU A 86 -8.93 7.90 -0.04
C LEU A 86 -9.84 8.39 1.07
N ASP A 87 -10.49 7.45 1.75
CA ASP A 87 -11.30 7.74 2.93
C ASP A 87 -10.51 7.42 4.21
N PHE A 88 -10.85 8.11 5.28
CA PHE A 88 -10.12 8.03 6.53
C PHE A 88 -11.07 7.88 7.71
N TYR A 89 -10.72 6.98 8.60
CA TYR A 89 -11.38 6.76 9.87
C TYR A 89 -10.37 6.58 10.99
N GLN A 90 -10.66 7.08 12.17
CA GLN A 90 -9.85 6.88 13.37
C GLN A 90 -10.73 6.64 14.57
N SER A 91 -10.40 5.64 15.36
CA SER A 91 -11.02 5.44 16.68
C SER A 91 -10.04 4.89 17.71
N ASN A 92 -10.29 5.22 18.97
CA ASN A 92 -9.62 4.61 20.11
C ASN A 92 -10.36 3.36 20.63
N ILE A 93 -11.52 3.06 20.07
CA ILE A 93 -12.42 1.98 20.50
C ILE A 93 -12.31 0.81 19.54
N GLU A 94 -11.96 -0.38 20.05
CA GLU A 94 -11.75 -1.57 19.23
C GLU A 94 -12.98 -1.96 18.42
N GLY A 95 -14.18 -1.95 19.04
CA GLY A 95 -15.43 -2.27 18.38
C GLY A 95 -15.75 -1.34 17.21
N GLU A 96 -15.46 -0.05 17.34
CA GLU A 96 -15.67 0.91 16.26
C GLU A 96 -14.74 0.68 15.07
N LEU A 97 -13.53 0.16 15.29
CA LEU A 97 -12.63 -0.25 14.22
C LEU A 97 -13.20 -1.47 13.48
N ILE A 98 -13.75 -2.43 14.23
CA ILE A 98 -14.42 -3.61 13.67
C ILE A 98 -15.62 -3.19 12.82
N ASP A 99 -16.51 -2.37 13.37
CA ASP A 99 -17.71 -1.90 12.68
C ASP A 99 -17.35 -1.16 11.39
N LYS A 100 -16.32 -0.29 11.44
CA LYS A 100 -15.85 0.41 10.23
C LYS A 100 -15.26 -0.55 9.19
N MET A 101 -14.47 -1.55 9.60
CA MET A 101 -13.93 -2.54 8.67
C MET A 101 -15.04 -3.36 8.02
N GLN A 102 -16.06 -3.77 8.77
CA GLN A 102 -17.23 -4.50 8.25
C GLN A 102 -18.06 -3.64 7.29
N GLU A 103 -18.25 -2.35 7.59
CA GLU A 103 -18.95 -1.40 6.72
C GLU A 103 -18.29 -1.30 5.33
N VAL A 104 -16.96 -1.18 5.29
CA VAL A 104 -16.23 -0.93 4.03
C VAL A 104 -15.68 -2.19 3.37
N GLY A 105 -15.56 -3.28 4.09
CA GLY A 105 -14.80 -4.47 3.67
C GLY A 105 -15.37 -5.23 2.47
N PHE A 106 -16.59 -4.90 2.04
CA PHE A 106 -17.27 -5.49 0.88
C PHE A 106 -17.49 -4.49 -0.27
N GLU A 107 -17.22 -3.19 -0.03
CA GLU A 107 -17.48 -2.11 -0.98
C GLU A 107 -16.21 -1.42 -1.47
N TYR A 108 -15.11 -1.52 -0.71
CA TYR A 108 -13.83 -0.89 -1.00
C TYR A 108 -12.86 -1.88 -1.64
N ASP A 109 -11.91 -1.33 -2.41
CA ASP A 109 -10.88 -2.13 -3.10
C ASP A 109 -9.72 -2.51 -2.18
N GLY A 110 -9.63 -1.89 -1.00
CA GLY A 110 -8.63 -2.23 0.02
C GLY A 110 -8.70 -1.39 1.27
N ILE A 111 -8.12 -1.94 2.34
CA ILE A 111 -7.98 -1.26 3.63
C ILE A 111 -6.51 -1.16 4.00
N VAL A 112 -6.08 0.04 4.41
CA VAL A 112 -4.78 0.29 5.03
C VAL A 112 -5.02 0.48 6.53
N LEU A 113 -4.63 -0.52 7.31
CA LEU A 113 -4.93 -0.60 8.74
C LEU A 113 -3.68 -0.32 9.59
N ASN A 114 -3.73 0.71 10.42
CA ASN A 114 -2.82 0.91 11.53
C ASN A 114 -3.59 0.74 12.84
N ALA A 115 -3.67 -0.47 13.35
CA ALA A 115 -4.45 -0.76 14.55
C ALA A 115 -3.79 -0.25 15.86
N GLY A 116 -2.61 0.37 15.77
CA GLY A 116 -1.89 0.87 16.94
C GLY A 116 -1.56 -0.27 17.91
N ALA A 117 -1.87 -0.08 19.19
CA ALA A 117 -1.60 -1.09 20.22
C ALA A 117 -2.45 -2.36 20.05
N TYR A 118 -3.64 -2.26 19.45
CA TYR A 118 -4.49 -3.44 19.20
C TYR A 118 -3.86 -4.44 18.24
N THR A 119 -2.88 -4.05 17.44
CA THR A 119 -2.06 -4.97 16.64
C THR A 119 -1.53 -6.14 17.47
N HIS A 120 -1.14 -5.88 18.71
CA HIS A 120 -0.44 -6.85 19.57
C HIS A 120 -1.38 -7.65 20.47
N THR A 121 -2.68 -7.31 20.51
CA THR A 121 -3.62 -7.85 21.51
C THR A 121 -4.95 -8.34 20.96
N SER A 122 -5.38 -7.84 19.78
CA SER A 122 -6.74 -8.06 19.30
C SER A 122 -6.89 -9.27 18.41
N ILE A 123 -7.46 -10.33 18.95
CA ILE A 123 -7.97 -11.48 18.18
C ILE A 123 -9.26 -11.07 17.42
N ALA A 124 -10.07 -10.19 18.02
CA ALA A 124 -11.32 -9.75 17.40
C ALA A 124 -11.09 -8.99 16.08
N LEU A 125 -10.09 -8.11 16.02
CA LEU A 125 -9.68 -7.46 14.77
C LEU A 125 -9.13 -8.48 13.76
N GLN A 126 -8.35 -9.47 14.19
CA GLN A 126 -7.85 -10.54 13.32
C GLN A 126 -9.00 -11.31 12.65
N ASP A 127 -10.00 -11.71 13.44
CA ASP A 127 -11.16 -12.45 12.92
C ASP A 127 -12.01 -11.59 11.99
N CYS A 128 -12.16 -10.29 12.31
CA CYS A 128 -12.79 -9.33 11.42
C CYS A 128 -12.07 -9.28 10.08
N ILE A 129 -10.75 -9.08 10.05
CA ILE A 129 -9.96 -9.03 8.80
C ILE A 129 -10.18 -10.27 7.93
N ARG A 130 -10.22 -11.45 8.53
CA ARG A 130 -10.46 -12.71 7.81
C ARG A 130 -11.84 -12.82 7.19
N SER A 131 -12.81 -12.09 7.69
CA SER A 131 -14.19 -12.10 7.18
C SER A 131 -14.42 -11.14 6.01
N LEU A 132 -13.48 -10.23 5.73
CA LEU A 132 -13.63 -9.21 4.69
C LEU A 132 -13.36 -9.76 3.29
N ALA A 133 -14.01 -9.17 2.29
CA ALA A 133 -13.76 -9.48 0.89
C ALA A 133 -12.57 -8.70 0.31
N CYS A 134 -12.32 -7.47 0.78
CA CYS A 134 -11.21 -6.66 0.31
C CYS A 134 -9.89 -6.98 1.03
N PRO A 135 -8.75 -6.80 0.36
CA PRO A 135 -7.44 -6.97 0.98
C PRO A 135 -7.16 -5.93 2.05
N VAL A 136 -6.50 -6.36 3.13
CA VAL A 136 -6.04 -5.50 4.21
C VAL A 136 -4.52 -5.51 4.27
N ILE A 137 -3.89 -4.32 4.30
CA ILE A 137 -2.45 -4.15 4.56
C ILE A 137 -2.29 -3.54 5.95
N GLU A 138 -1.52 -4.24 6.80
CA GLU A 138 -1.12 -3.73 8.10
C GLU A 138 0.01 -2.71 7.93
N VAL A 139 -0.11 -1.51 8.55
CA VAL A 139 0.94 -0.50 8.51
C VAL A 139 1.33 -0.03 9.90
N HIS A 140 2.62 0.27 10.06
CA HIS A 140 3.18 0.89 11.26
C HIS A 140 4.09 2.05 10.88
N ILE A 141 3.95 3.17 11.58
CA ILE A 141 4.79 4.35 11.40
C ILE A 141 6.21 4.04 11.89
N SER A 142 6.32 3.48 13.10
CA SER A 142 7.61 3.10 13.68
C SER A 142 8.07 1.72 13.22
N ASN A 143 9.38 1.48 13.26
CA ASN A 143 9.91 0.14 13.16
C ASN A 143 9.63 -0.60 14.48
N VAL A 144 8.67 -1.53 14.45
CA VAL A 144 8.21 -2.28 15.62
C VAL A 144 9.33 -3.10 16.26
N TYR A 145 10.30 -3.56 15.46
CA TYR A 145 11.44 -4.34 15.96
C TYR A 145 12.51 -3.50 16.68
N LYS A 146 12.43 -2.16 16.62
CA LYS A 146 13.26 -1.26 17.43
C LYS A 146 12.59 -0.86 18.75
N ARG A 147 11.41 -1.42 19.02
CA ARG A 147 10.62 -1.10 20.21
C ARG A 147 10.65 -2.24 21.22
N GLU A 148 9.78 -2.18 22.19
CA GLU A 148 9.66 -3.18 23.25
C GLU A 148 9.30 -4.55 22.67
N GLU A 149 9.83 -5.62 23.23
CA GLU A 149 9.71 -6.99 22.72
C GLU A 149 8.26 -7.42 22.50
N PHE A 150 7.33 -7.01 23.36
CA PHE A 150 5.90 -7.33 23.20
C PHE A 150 5.27 -6.73 21.95
N ARG A 151 5.95 -5.77 21.28
CA ARG A 151 5.50 -5.19 19.99
C ARG A 151 6.03 -5.94 18.78
N HIS A 152 6.93 -6.89 18.95
CA HIS A 152 7.48 -7.66 17.84
C HIS A 152 6.48 -8.68 17.31
N HIS A 153 5.44 -9.01 18.07
CA HIS A 153 4.38 -9.92 17.64
C HIS A 153 3.13 -9.15 17.22
N SER A 154 2.64 -9.45 16.00
CA SER A 154 1.35 -8.96 15.51
C SER A 154 0.35 -10.10 15.51
N MET A 155 -0.81 -9.87 16.13
CA MET A 155 -1.98 -10.74 16.03
C MET A 155 -2.63 -10.63 14.64
N LEU A 156 -2.46 -9.51 13.95
CA LEU A 156 -3.18 -9.18 12.73
C LEU A 156 -2.47 -9.63 11.45
N SER A 157 -1.13 -9.68 11.48
CA SER A 157 -0.31 -9.88 10.28
C SER A 157 -0.65 -11.15 9.51
N CYS A 158 -1.02 -12.22 10.19
CA CYS A 158 -1.40 -13.51 9.58
C CYS A 158 -2.77 -13.45 8.84
N ALA A 159 -3.56 -12.41 9.06
CA ALA A 159 -4.83 -12.16 8.39
C ALA A 159 -4.72 -11.09 7.29
N CYS A 160 -3.64 -10.30 7.29
CA CYS A 160 -3.36 -9.27 6.30
C CYS A 160 -2.61 -9.85 5.09
N ILE A 161 -2.73 -9.21 3.91
CA ILE A 161 -1.96 -9.60 2.72
C ILE A 161 -0.49 -9.18 2.80
N GLY A 162 -0.14 -8.26 3.70
CA GLY A 162 1.21 -7.79 3.92
C GLY A 162 1.31 -6.81 5.09
N VAL A 163 2.56 -6.55 5.51
CA VAL A 163 2.89 -5.63 6.60
C VAL A 163 3.96 -4.64 6.12
N ILE A 164 3.74 -3.35 6.35
CA ILE A 164 4.71 -2.29 6.07
C ILE A 164 4.97 -1.52 7.36
N ALA A 165 6.23 -1.51 7.82
CA ALA A 165 6.59 -0.91 9.09
C ALA A 165 7.92 -0.15 9.03
N GLY A 166 8.01 0.98 9.75
CA GLY A 166 9.28 1.67 9.97
C GLY A 166 9.62 2.79 9.01
N PHE A 167 8.76 3.10 8.04
CA PHE A 167 8.99 4.16 7.05
C PHE A 167 8.27 5.48 7.41
N GLY A 168 7.93 5.68 8.68
CA GLY A 168 7.16 6.85 9.07
C GLY A 168 5.77 6.85 8.44
N LEU A 169 5.26 8.03 8.10
CA LEU A 169 3.98 8.17 7.40
C LEU A 169 4.02 7.60 5.97
N GLU A 170 5.21 7.46 5.36
CA GLU A 170 5.36 6.83 4.04
C GLU A 170 4.89 5.38 4.00
N SER A 171 4.80 4.69 5.14
CA SER A 171 4.21 3.35 5.23
C SER A 171 2.80 3.30 4.63
N TYR A 172 1.99 4.35 4.83
CA TYR A 172 0.65 4.45 4.24
C TYR A 172 0.69 4.62 2.73
N ARG A 173 1.58 5.49 2.21
CA ARG A 173 1.74 5.70 0.77
C ARG A 173 2.15 4.41 0.06
N LEU A 174 3.13 3.70 0.61
CA LEU A 174 3.60 2.42 0.08
C LEU A 174 2.48 1.37 0.05
N ALA A 175 1.66 1.30 1.09
CA ALA A 175 0.51 0.38 1.14
C ALA A 175 -0.53 0.72 0.07
N ILE A 176 -0.85 2.00 -0.12
CA ILE A 176 -1.80 2.46 -1.13
C ILE A 176 -1.25 2.20 -2.53
N GLU A 177 0.01 2.50 -2.80
CA GLU A 177 0.65 2.20 -4.09
C GLU A 177 0.60 0.71 -4.42
N TYR A 178 0.86 -0.15 -3.44
CA TYR A 178 0.74 -1.59 -3.65
C TYR A 178 -0.69 -2.00 -4.02
N LEU A 179 -1.70 -1.49 -3.34
CA LEU A 179 -3.10 -1.77 -3.64
C LEU A 179 -3.51 -1.28 -5.03
N THR A 180 -2.99 -0.12 -5.47
CA THR A 180 -3.36 0.52 -6.74
C THR A 180 -2.64 -0.05 -7.96
N THR A 181 -1.43 -0.56 -7.81
CA THR A 181 -0.62 -1.05 -8.94
C THR A 181 -1.04 -2.42 -9.45
N GLY A 182 -1.96 -3.10 -8.76
CA GLY A 182 -2.49 -4.40 -9.21
C GLY A 182 -1.42 -5.48 -9.35
N PHE A 183 -0.38 -5.46 -8.51
CA PHE A 183 0.59 -6.55 -8.48
C PHE A 183 -0.14 -7.88 -8.35
N PRO A 184 0.21 -8.89 -9.14
CA PRO A 184 -0.36 -10.21 -8.99
C PRO A 184 -0.18 -10.61 -7.53
N ARG A 185 -1.27 -10.99 -6.86
CA ARG A 185 -1.25 -11.38 -5.44
C ARG A 185 -0.17 -12.46 -5.29
N PRO A 186 0.93 -12.21 -4.56
CA PRO A 186 1.90 -13.24 -4.34
C PRO A 186 1.28 -14.26 -3.40
N PHE A 187 1.20 -15.50 -3.88
CA PHE A 187 0.93 -16.69 -3.08
C PHE A 187 -0.44 -16.73 -2.35
N GLN A 188 -1.47 -17.16 -3.06
CA GLN A 188 -2.55 -17.94 -2.43
C GLN A 188 -2.12 -19.39 -2.34
#